data_171e9772f2cce90c48b0542d3e249f3b
#
_entry.id   171e9772f2cce90c48b0542d3e249f3b
#
_cell.length_a   1.000
_cell.length_b   1.000
_cell.length_c   1.000
_cell.angle_alpha   90.00
_cell.angle_beta   90.00
_cell.angle_gamma   90.00
#
_symmetry.space_group_name_H-M   'P 1'
#
loop_
_entity.id
_entity.type
_entity.pdbx_description
1 polymer ?
#
loop_
_entity_poly.entity_id
_entity_poly.type
_entity_poly.pdbx_seq_one_letter_code
_entity_poly.pdbx_strand_id
1 'polypeptide(L)'
;IKKYGENTVVLMQVGGFYEIYAVINESISIGADIYKLADILGIQVARRNKNIQEISYDNFLMAGWNTFALPKFQKILLNNNYTIILVNQITEPPNPERGITDIISPGTVIDNYNNSDTNHLVSVYINAYPQQFDKKIYVVGLSAIDVSTGQNTIHKIQSSLTDENIWKDELFRLIHYYSPKETIFHIDDEVSLTKAEICNQFVINETTLHLELYTDPQFKKPSFQNEILNKIFKTGYLGATEYLGLDCPEIILSYIYMIQFIHEHKLEN
;
A
#
# COMPACT_ATOMS: atom_id res chain seq x y z
N ILE A 1 -1.11 0.85 11.53
CA ILE A 1 -2.45 1.27 11.10
C ILE A 1 -2.37 2.67 10.47
N LYS A 2 -1.92 3.74 11.16
CA LYS A 2 -1.91 5.11 10.60
C LYS A 2 -1.23 5.24 9.24
N LYS A 3 -0.18 4.47 8.96
CA LYS A 3 0.58 4.52 7.69
C LYS A 3 -0.17 3.84 6.53
N TYR A 4 -0.81 2.69 6.78
CA TYR A 4 -1.41 1.86 5.73
C TYR A 4 -2.94 1.92 5.69
N GLY A 5 -3.54 2.82 6.49
CA GLY A 5 -4.98 3.05 6.53
C GLY A 5 -5.77 2.14 7.48
N GLU A 6 -7.07 2.34 7.50
CA GLU A 6 -7.97 1.66 8.45
C GLU A 6 -8.08 0.15 8.20
N ASN A 7 -7.91 -0.30 6.97
CA ASN A 7 -7.91 -1.73 6.61
C ASN A 7 -6.55 -2.39 6.89
N THR A 8 -5.90 -2.05 8.01
CA THR A 8 -4.66 -2.67 8.44
C THR A 8 -4.88 -3.52 9.67
N VAL A 9 -4.44 -4.78 9.63
CA VAL A 9 -4.47 -5.70 10.76
C VAL A 9 -3.06 -6.11 11.19
N VAL A 10 -2.79 -6.07 12.49
CA VAL A 10 -1.55 -6.58 13.08
C VAL A 10 -1.82 -7.98 13.61
N LEU A 11 -1.08 -8.96 13.11
CA LEU A 11 -1.11 -10.35 13.57
C LEU A 11 0.12 -10.58 14.44
N MET A 12 -0.08 -10.75 15.73
CA MET A 12 1.01 -10.96 16.68
C MET A 12 1.15 -12.44 17.00
N GLN A 13 2.33 -12.98 16.78
CA GLN A 13 2.64 -14.35 17.19
C GLN A 13 2.82 -14.44 18.70
N VAL A 14 2.04 -15.33 19.32
CA VAL A 14 2.11 -15.67 20.75
C VAL A 14 2.16 -17.20 20.89
N GLY A 15 3.36 -17.73 21.05
CA GLY A 15 3.59 -19.18 21.02
C GLY A 15 3.11 -19.79 19.70
N GLY A 16 2.19 -20.72 19.76
CA GLY A 16 1.60 -21.40 18.59
C GLY A 16 0.42 -20.68 17.93
N PHE A 17 0.16 -19.42 18.28
CA PHE A 17 -1.02 -18.68 17.78
C PHE A 17 -0.61 -17.37 17.14
N TYR A 18 -1.43 -16.92 16.14
CA TYR A 18 -1.50 -15.53 15.74
C TYR A 18 -2.74 -14.90 16.37
N GLU A 19 -2.54 -13.75 17.00
CA GLU A 19 -3.57 -13.06 17.74
C GLU A 19 -3.75 -11.62 17.25
N ILE A 20 -4.99 -11.15 17.23
CA ILE A 20 -5.40 -9.78 16.94
C ILE A 20 -5.89 -9.18 18.25
N TYR A 21 -5.53 -7.92 18.52
CA TYR A 21 -5.91 -7.21 19.74
C TYR A 21 -6.62 -5.90 19.44
N ALA A 22 -7.60 -5.58 20.28
CA ALA A 22 -8.27 -4.28 20.24
C ALA A 22 -8.75 -3.86 21.62
N VAL A 23 -8.82 -2.56 21.84
CA VAL A 23 -9.51 -1.95 22.99
C VAL A 23 -10.60 -1.06 22.44
N ILE A 24 -11.84 -1.48 22.56
CA ILE A 24 -13.01 -0.76 22.03
C ILE A 24 -14.02 -0.62 23.16
N ASN A 25 -14.19 0.59 23.66
CA ASN A 25 -15.20 0.98 24.64
C ASN A 25 -15.74 2.39 24.33
N GLU A 26 -16.56 2.97 25.18
CA GLU A 26 -17.17 4.29 24.96
C GLU A 26 -16.15 5.43 24.78
N SER A 27 -14.96 5.29 25.34
CA SER A 27 -13.92 6.34 25.36
C SER A 27 -12.69 6.03 24.50
N ILE A 28 -12.47 4.77 24.15
CA ILE A 28 -11.24 4.30 23.50
C ILE A 28 -11.60 3.39 22.32
N SER A 29 -11.00 3.68 21.16
CA SER A 29 -11.01 2.79 20.00
C SER A 29 -9.59 2.66 19.48
N ILE A 30 -8.92 1.56 19.85
CA ILE A 30 -7.55 1.26 19.44
C ILE A 30 -7.48 -0.16 18.91
N GLY A 31 -6.72 -0.33 17.83
CA GLY A 31 -6.60 -1.57 17.07
C GLY A 31 -7.46 -1.56 15.82
N ALA A 32 -7.51 -2.69 15.14
CA ALA A 32 -8.44 -2.90 14.03
C ALA A 32 -9.86 -3.16 14.56
N ASP A 33 -10.86 -3.01 13.70
CA ASP A 33 -12.23 -3.41 14.05
C ASP A 33 -12.30 -4.94 14.21
N ILE A 34 -12.04 -5.40 15.45
CA ILE A 34 -11.90 -6.82 15.77
C ILE A 34 -13.22 -7.60 15.57
N TYR A 35 -14.37 -6.94 15.71
CA TYR A 35 -15.67 -7.59 15.49
C TYR A 35 -15.91 -7.84 14.02
N LYS A 36 -15.66 -6.84 13.17
CA LYS A 36 -15.72 -6.99 11.71
C LYS A 36 -14.73 -8.04 11.21
N LEU A 37 -13.51 -8.05 11.75
CA LEU A 37 -12.50 -9.05 11.42
C LEU A 37 -12.93 -10.46 11.83
N ALA A 38 -13.50 -10.60 13.02
CA ALA A 38 -13.97 -11.89 13.51
C ALA A 38 -15.09 -12.48 12.64
N ASP A 39 -16.02 -11.63 12.19
CA ASP A 39 -17.08 -12.02 11.25
C ASP A 39 -16.51 -12.49 9.90
N ILE A 40 -15.57 -11.72 9.32
CA ILE A 40 -14.91 -12.05 8.05
C ILE A 40 -14.14 -13.38 8.16
N LEU A 41 -13.45 -13.59 9.28
CA LEU A 41 -12.59 -14.75 9.50
C LEU A 41 -13.34 -15.96 10.05
N GLY A 42 -14.57 -15.80 10.52
CA GLY A 42 -15.35 -16.85 11.16
C GLY A 42 -14.75 -17.32 12.49
N ILE A 43 -14.20 -16.38 13.29
CA ILE A 43 -13.57 -16.66 14.59
C ILE A 43 -14.27 -15.92 15.72
N GLN A 44 -14.02 -16.34 16.96
CA GLN A 44 -14.64 -15.72 18.13
C GLN A 44 -13.76 -14.66 18.76
N VAL A 45 -14.38 -13.56 19.16
CA VAL A 45 -13.74 -12.52 19.99
C VAL A 45 -13.94 -12.86 21.47
N ALA A 46 -12.85 -12.77 22.23
CA ALA A 46 -12.87 -12.96 23.67
C ALA A 46 -12.22 -11.76 24.37
N ARG A 47 -12.53 -11.55 25.62
CA ARG A 47 -11.77 -10.67 26.52
C ARG A 47 -10.62 -11.46 27.14
N ARG A 48 -9.50 -10.78 27.42
CA ARG A 48 -8.36 -11.40 28.12
C ARG A 48 -8.79 -12.09 29.42
N ASN A 49 -9.60 -11.39 30.20
CA ASN A 49 -10.25 -11.97 31.39
C ASN A 49 -11.78 -11.95 31.19
N LYS A 50 -12.35 -13.14 31.04
CA LYS A 50 -13.78 -13.31 30.77
C LYS A 50 -14.66 -12.88 31.96
N ASN A 51 -14.11 -12.90 33.19
CA ASN A 51 -14.84 -12.55 34.41
C ASN A 51 -14.99 -11.06 34.61
N ILE A 52 -14.18 -10.24 33.94
CA ILE A 52 -14.25 -8.78 33.97
C ILE A 52 -15.03 -8.30 32.75
N GLN A 53 -16.12 -7.56 32.97
CA GLN A 53 -16.95 -7.08 31.86
C GLN A 53 -16.37 -5.85 31.17
N GLU A 54 -15.65 -5.03 31.90
CA GLU A 54 -15.04 -3.81 31.37
C GLU A 54 -13.91 -4.12 30.39
N ILE A 55 -13.91 -3.42 29.23
CA ILE A 55 -12.86 -3.49 28.24
C ILE A 55 -11.90 -2.33 28.48
N SER A 56 -10.64 -2.66 28.74
CA SER A 56 -9.57 -1.69 29.03
C SER A 56 -8.23 -2.18 28.46
N TYR A 57 -7.15 -1.43 28.65
CA TYR A 57 -5.82 -1.86 28.30
C TYR A 57 -5.38 -3.14 29.02
N ASP A 58 -5.83 -3.35 30.26
CA ASP A 58 -5.51 -4.55 31.03
C ASP A 58 -6.45 -5.72 30.70
N ASN A 59 -7.62 -5.43 30.15
CA ASN A 59 -8.62 -6.42 29.76
C ASN A 59 -9.12 -6.17 28.32
N PHE A 60 -8.20 -6.29 27.38
CA PHE A 60 -8.44 -6.05 25.96
C PHE A 60 -9.24 -7.17 25.30
N LEU A 61 -9.79 -6.87 24.14
CA LEU A 61 -10.38 -7.83 23.22
C LEU A 61 -9.28 -8.56 22.45
N MET A 62 -9.47 -9.85 22.23
CA MET A 62 -8.56 -10.68 21.47
C MET A 62 -9.32 -11.70 20.61
N ALA A 63 -8.76 -12.00 19.46
CA ALA A 63 -9.19 -13.08 18.58
C ALA A 63 -7.96 -13.71 17.92
N GLY A 64 -7.98 -14.99 17.61
CA GLY A 64 -6.80 -15.60 17.02
C GLY A 64 -7.02 -17.03 16.57
N TRP A 65 -5.98 -17.57 15.96
CA TRP A 65 -5.94 -18.94 15.41
C TRP A 65 -4.54 -19.51 15.49
N ASN A 66 -4.42 -20.80 15.28
CA ASN A 66 -3.14 -21.48 15.30
C ASN A 66 -2.23 -21.08 14.13
N THR A 67 -0.94 -20.97 14.36
CA THR A 67 0.05 -20.49 13.36
C THR A 67 0.00 -21.24 12.03
N PHE A 68 -0.25 -22.55 12.02
CA PHE A 68 -0.33 -23.33 10.78
C PHE A 68 -1.55 -22.97 9.91
N ALA A 69 -2.55 -22.29 10.45
CA ALA A 69 -3.70 -21.82 9.68
C ALA A 69 -3.48 -20.43 9.04
N LEU A 70 -2.30 -19.81 9.23
CA LEU A 70 -1.97 -18.49 8.67
C LEU A 70 -2.28 -18.38 7.16
N PRO A 71 -1.88 -19.32 6.28
CA PRO A 71 -2.12 -19.16 4.83
C PRO A 71 -3.60 -19.02 4.48
N LYS A 72 -4.47 -19.74 5.20
CA LYS A 72 -5.92 -19.65 5.02
C LYS A 72 -6.45 -18.27 5.40
N PHE A 73 -6.11 -17.80 6.58
CA PHE A 73 -6.62 -16.53 7.10
C PHE A 73 -5.99 -15.31 6.38
N GLN A 74 -4.72 -15.41 6.01
CA GLN A 74 -4.05 -14.42 5.17
C GLN A 74 -4.79 -14.23 3.84
N LYS A 75 -5.14 -15.32 3.15
CA LYS A 75 -5.90 -15.24 1.88
C LYS A 75 -7.27 -14.57 2.08
N ILE A 76 -7.98 -14.87 3.16
CA ILE A 76 -9.28 -14.24 3.45
C ILE A 76 -9.10 -12.74 3.70
N LEU A 77 -8.10 -12.33 4.48
CA LEU A 77 -7.83 -10.93 4.78
C LEU A 77 -7.46 -10.14 3.51
N LEU A 78 -6.55 -10.66 2.70
CA LEU A 78 -6.13 -10.02 1.45
C LEU A 78 -7.29 -9.88 0.45
N ASN A 79 -8.14 -10.90 0.33
CA ASN A 79 -9.34 -10.84 -0.51
C ASN A 79 -10.39 -9.81 -0.02
N ASN A 80 -10.30 -9.42 1.25
CA ASN A 80 -11.12 -8.34 1.82
C ASN A 80 -10.36 -7.01 1.91
N ASN A 81 -9.30 -6.85 1.13
CA ASN A 81 -8.48 -5.65 1.02
C ASN A 81 -7.83 -5.21 2.34
N TYR A 82 -7.45 -6.14 3.20
CA TYR A 82 -6.66 -5.85 4.40
C TYR A 82 -5.16 -5.91 4.12
N THR A 83 -4.42 -4.92 4.61
CA THR A 83 -2.97 -5.00 4.76
C THR A 83 -2.64 -5.72 6.07
N ILE A 84 -1.78 -6.72 6.01
CA ILE A 84 -1.40 -7.58 7.13
C ILE A 84 0.00 -7.21 7.57
N ILE A 85 0.17 -6.91 8.85
CA ILE A 85 1.48 -6.73 9.48
C ILE A 85 1.73 -7.94 10.36
N LEU A 86 2.69 -8.78 9.98
CA LEU A 86 3.12 -9.92 10.78
C LEU A 86 4.15 -9.49 11.81
N VAL A 87 3.88 -9.79 13.07
CA VAL A 87 4.79 -9.57 14.19
C VAL A 87 5.16 -10.93 14.76
N ASN A 88 6.29 -11.45 14.36
CA ASN A 88 6.75 -12.78 14.74
C ASN A 88 7.68 -12.75 15.97
N GLN A 89 7.79 -13.89 16.62
CA GLN A 89 8.82 -14.14 17.64
C GLN A 89 10.16 -14.33 16.92
N ILE A 90 11.13 -13.45 17.20
CA ILE A 90 12.46 -13.44 16.57
C ILE A 90 13.56 -14.08 17.45
N THR A 91 13.25 -14.34 18.71
CA THR A 91 14.13 -15.07 19.63
C THR A 91 13.40 -16.23 20.29
N GLU A 92 14.16 -17.17 20.84
CA GLU A 92 13.64 -18.37 21.49
C GLU A 92 12.98 -18.09 22.85
N PRO A 93 12.02 -18.95 23.28
CA PRO A 93 11.46 -18.92 24.63
C PRO A 93 12.55 -19.01 25.73
N PRO A 94 12.29 -18.53 26.99
CA PRO A 94 10.96 -18.27 27.56
C PRO A 94 10.39 -16.86 27.36
N ASN A 95 11.18 -15.87 26.98
CA ASN A 95 10.76 -14.48 26.78
C ASN A 95 11.16 -14.01 25.38
N PRO A 96 10.44 -14.46 24.34
CA PRO A 96 10.82 -14.13 22.98
C PRO A 96 10.60 -12.63 22.69
N GLU A 97 11.60 -12.02 22.08
CA GLU A 97 11.45 -10.72 21.44
C GLU A 97 10.56 -10.85 20.20
N ARG A 98 9.87 -9.78 19.86
CA ARG A 98 8.98 -9.72 18.71
C ARG A 98 9.40 -8.60 17.79
N GLY A 99 9.36 -8.86 16.49
CA GLY A 99 9.64 -7.87 15.46
C GLY A 99 8.65 -8.00 14.30
N ILE A 100 8.50 -6.92 13.57
CA ILE A 100 7.75 -6.95 12.29
C ILE A 100 8.63 -7.73 11.30
N THR A 101 8.12 -8.84 10.80
CA THR A 101 8.83 -9.66 9.82
C THR A 101 8.30 -9.49 8.41
N ASP A 102 7.01 -9.20 8.27
CA ASP A 102 6.38 -9.05 6.97
C ASP A 102 5.28 -7.99 7.01
N ILE A 103 5.14 -7.27 5.90
CA ILE A 103 4.00 -6.41 5.61
C ILE A 103 3.45 -6.88 4.27
N ILE A 104 2.23 -7.39 4.28
CA ILE A 104 1.63 -8.04 3.13
C ILE A 104 0.35 -7.30 2.77
N SER A 105 0.26 -6.78 1.56
CA SER A 105 -0.94 -6.12 1.05
C SER A 105 -1.47 -6.80 -0.21
N PRO A 106 -2.70 -6.54 -0.64
CA PRO A 106 -3.28 -7.15 -1.83
C PRO A 106 -2.43 -6.98 -3.10
N GLY A 107 -1.77 -5.81 -3.25
CA GLY A 107 -0.94 -5.47 -4.40
C GLY A 107 0.50 -5.96 -4.32
N THR A 108 0.97 -6.45 -3.16
CA THR A 108 2.36 -6.86 -2.97
C THR A 108 2.53 -8.37 -2.76
N VAL A 109 1.43 -9.11 -2.62
CA VAL A 109 1.49 -10.56 -2.44
C VAL A 109 1.85 -11.26 -3.75
N ILE A 110 2.84 -12.15 -3.69
CA ILE A 110 3.15 -13.06 -4.78
C ILE A 110 2.33 -14.33 -4.52
N ASP A 111 1.14 -14.41 -5.13
CA ASP A 111 0.25 -15.56 -4.94
C ASP A 111 0.61 -16.67 -5.91
N ASN A 112 1.20 -17.75 -5.39
CA ASN A 112 1.49 -18.96 -6.15
C ASN A 112 0.24 -19.84 -6.35
N TYR A 113 -0.93 -19.43 -5.82
CA TYR A 113 -2.11 -20.29 -5.73
C TYR A 113 -3.17 -20.05 -6.82
N ASN A 114 -3.10 -18.95 -7.57
CA ASN A 114 -4.02 -18.69 -8.67
C ASN A 114 -3.26 -18.31 -9.94
N ASN A 115 -3.05 -19.25 -10.80
CA ASN A 115 -2.26 -19.14 -12.05
C ASN A 115 -2.92 -18.26 -13.15
N SER A 116 -3.96 -17.50 -12.90
CA SER A 116 -4.72 -16.84 -13.96
C SER A 116 -4.85 -15.32 -13.86
N ASP A 117 -4.65 -14.73 -12.68
CA ASP A 117 -4.85 -13.29 -12.52
C ASP A 117 -3.53 -12.56 -12.29
N THR A 118 -3.24 -11.59 -13.16
CA THR A 118 -2.12 -10.66 -12.99
C THR A 118 -2.33 -9.86 -11.70
N ASN A 119 -1.25 -9.65 -10.92
CA ASN A 119 -1.29 -8.86 -9.70
C ASN A 119 -0.59 -7.51 -9.92
N HIS A 120 -1.34 -6.56 -10.49
CA HIS A 120 -0.80 -5.24 -10.74
C HIS A 120 -0.90 -4.32 -9.52
N LEU A 121 0.23 -3.64 -9.27
CA LEU A 121 0.33 -2.42 -8.47
C LEU A 121 0.55 -1.25 -9.42
N VAL A 122 -0.21 -0.17 -9.25
CA VAL A 122 -0.08 1.05 -10.05
C VAL A 122 0.27 2.23 -9.16
N SER A 123 1.24 3.03 -9.60
CA SER A 123 1.59 4.29 -8.96
C SER A 123 1.42 5.44 -9.95
N VAL A 124 0.78 6.51 -9.50
CA VAL A 124 0.46 7.71 -10.29
C VAL A 124 1.03 8.94 -9.60
N TYR A 125 1.71 9.78 -10.35
CA TYR A 125 2.11 11.13 -9.92
C TYR A 125 1.53 12.16 -10.89
N ILE A 126 0.81 13.14 -10.36
CA ILE A 126 0.15 14.17 -11.14
C ILE A 126 0.75 15.53 -10.81
N ASN A 127 1.18 16.25 -11.83
CA ASN A 127 1.66 17.62 -11.73
C ASN A 127 0.92 18.54 -12.71
N ALA A 128 0.82 19.82 -12.40
CA ALA A 128 0.21 20.81 -13.26
C ALA A 128 1.13 22.01 -13.44
N TYR A 129 1.39 22.36 -14.68
CA TYR A 129 2.22 23.49 -15.06
C TYR A 129 1.35 24.67 -15.50
N PRO A 130 1.34 25.77 -14.70
CA PRO A 130 0.61 26.97 -15.08
C PRO A 130 1.05 27.52 -16.44
N GLN A 131 0.11 27.97 -17.24
CA GLN A 131 0.32 28.57 -18.54
C GLN A 131 -0.32 29.96 -18.60
N GLN A 132 -0.17 30.67 -19.70
CA GLN A 132 -0.87 31.94 -19.91
C GLN A 132 -2.39 31.76 -19.94
N PHE A 133 -3.13 32.80 -19.57
CA PHE A 133 -4.60 32.83 -19.55
C PHE A 133 -5.25 31.80 -18.60
N ASP A 134 -4.67 31.64 -17.39
CA ASP A 134 -5.14 30.73 -16.33
C ASP A 134 -5.30 29.26 -16.76
N LYS A 135 -4.67 28.88 -17.86
CA LYS A 135 -4.63 27.49 -18.31
C LYS A 135 -3.53 26.70 -17.58
N LYS A 136 -3.74 25.39 -17.50
CA LYS A 136 -2.74 24.45 -16.96
C LYS A 136 -2.47 23.32 -17.95
N ILE A 137 -1.23 22.89 -18.04
CA ILE A 137 -0.87 21.63 -18.67
C ILE A 137 -0.63 20.61 -17.56
N TYR A 138 -1.42 19.58 -17.56
CA TYR A 138 -1.26 18.45 -16.63
C TYR A 138 -0.31 17.43 -17.24
N VAL A 139 0.65 16.99 -16.43
CA VAL A 139 1.59 15.92 -16.76
C VAL A 139 1.43 14.83 -15.72
N VAL A 140 1.19 13.62 -16.17
CA VAL A 140 0.99 12.46 -15.31
C VAL A 140 2.02 11.40 -15.65
N GLY A 141 2.77 10.96 -14.64
CA GLY A 141 3.56 9.74 -14.68
C GLY A 141 2.74 8.58 -14.10
N LEU A 142 2.63 7.50 -14.84
CA LEU A 142 2.05 6.26 -14.36
C LEU A 142 3.06 5.14 -14.49
N SER A 143 3.29 4.44 -13.38
CA SER A 143 4.11 3.22 -13.34
C SER A 143 3.25 2.05 -12.88
N ALA A 144 3.34 0.94 -13.60
CA ALA A 144 2.61 -0.28 -13.29
C ALA A 144 3.59 -1.46 -13.22
N ILE A 145 3.40 -2.34 -12.25
CA ILE A 145 4.16 -3.58 -12.12
C ILE A 145 3.20 -4.75 -11.88
N ASP A 146 3.41 -5.83 -12.60
CA ASP A 146 2.89 -7.13 -12.20
C ASP A 146 3.86 -7.77 -11.21
N VAL A 147 3.48 -7.78 -9.94
CA VAL A 147 4.35 -8.25 -8.84
C VAL A 147 4.66 -9.75 -8.95
N SER A 148 3.81 -10.51 -9.62
CA SER A 148 4.01 -11.96 -9.81
C SER A 148 5.12 -12.28 -10.80
N THR A 149 5.25 -11.47 -11.87
CA THR A 149 6.23 -11.67 -12.93
C THR A 149 7.43 -10.73 -12.86
N GLY A 150 7.29 -9.60 -12.14
CA GLY A 150 8.25 -8.50 -12.11
C GLY A 150 8.20 -7.62 -13.37
N GLN A 151 7.29 -7.90 -14.31
CA GLN A 151 7.12 -7.05 -15.49
C GLN A 151 6.59 -5.68 -15.09
N ASN A 152 7.29 -4.64 -15.48
CA ASN A 152 6.89 -3.27 -15.22
C ASN A 152 6.82 -2.44 -16.50
N THR A 153 5.95 -1.45 -16.48
CA THR A 153 5.73 -0.50 -17.58
C THR A 153 5.54 0.90 -17.02
N ILE A 154 5.92 1.88 -17.82
CA ILE A 154 5.78 3.31 -17.47
C ILE A 154 5.06 4.03 -18.59
N HIS A 155 4.22 4.99 -18.22
CA HIS A 155 3.47 5.82 -19.15
C HIS A 155 3.61 7.29 -18.77
N LYS A 156 3.73 8.14 -19.78
CA LYS A 156 3.61 9.59 -19.67
C LYS A 156 2.32 10.02 -20.33
N ILE A 157 1.50 10.73 -19.59
CA ILE A 157 0.27 11.34 -20.09
C ILE A 157 0.42 12.84 -19.97
N GLN A 158 0.01 13.58 -20.97
CA GLN A 158 0.08 15.03 -20.97
C GLN A 158 -1.17 15.63 -21.59
N SER A 159 -1.78 16.60 -20.90
CA SER A 159 -2.86 17.40 -21.47
C SER A 159 -2.34 18.39 -22.50
N SER A 160 -3.24 18.99 -23.25
CA SER A 160 -2.92 20.06 -24.18
C SER A 160 -3.61 21.37 -23.79
N LEU A 161 -3.19 22.48 -24.37
CA LEU A 161 -3.86 23.78 -24.17
C LEU A 161 -5.29 23.82 -24.74
N THR A 162 -5.61 22.91 -25.64
CA THR A 162 -6.95 22.79 -26.27
C THR A 162 -7.86 21.83 -25.52
N ASP A 163 -7.27 20.86 -24.80
CA ASP A 163 -8.00 19.88 -23.99
C ASP A 163 -7.23 19.63 -22.68
N GLU A 164 -7.64 20.34 -21.66
CA GLU A 164 -7.05 20.22 -20.33
C GLU A 164 -7.47 18.92 -19.60
N ASN A 165 -8.52 18.25 -20.04
CA ASN A 165 -9.09 17.08 -19.37
C ASN A 165 -8.67 15.73 -19.97
N ILE A 166 -8.07 15.71 -21.16
CA ILE A 166 -7.69 14.46 -21.85
C ILE A 166 -6.85 13.52 -20.97
N TRP A 167 -6.04 14.07 -20.06
CA TRP A 167 -5.25 13.27 -19.13
C TRP A 167 -6.10 12.39 -18.21
N LYS A 168 -7.30 12.85 -17.85
CA LYS A 168 -8.23 12.08 -17.00
C LYS A 168 -8.74 10.85 -17.73
N ASP A 169 -9.10 11.02 -19.00
CA ASP A 169 -9.63 9.92 -19.82
C ASP A 169 -8.52 8.88 -20.12
N GLU A 170 -7.30 9.35 -20.38
CA GLU A 170 -6.18 8.45 -20.63
C GLU A 170 -5.76 7.72 -19.35
N LEU A 171 -5.68 8.42 -18.21
CA LEU A 171 -5.39 7.82 -16.93
C LEU A 171 -6.46 6.80 -16.54
N PHE A 172 -7.74 7.13 -16.73
CA PHE A 172 -8.86 6.20 -16.51
C PHE A 172 -8.66 4.91 -17.31
N ARG A 173 -8.38 5.02 -18.61
CA ARG A 173 -8.16 3.85 -19.49
C ARG A 173 -7.00 2.98 -19.03
N LEU A 174 -5.87 3.58 -18.62
CA LEU A 174 -4.71 2.84 -18.15
C LEU A 174 -4.98 2.14 -16.81
N ILE A 175 -5.62 2.81 -15.86
CA ILE A 175 -6.00 2.19 -14.57
C ILE A 175 -6.89 0.96 -14.83
N HIS A 176 -7.89 1.08 -15.69
CA HIS A 176 -8.78 -0.04 -16.01
C HIS A 176 -8.10 -1.13 -16.84
N TYR A 177 -7.14 -0.77 -17.67
CA TYR A 177 -6.34 -1.75 -18.41
C TYR A 177 -5.52 -2.64 -17.47
N TYR A 178 -4.86 -2.04 -16.49
CA TYR A 178 -4.08 -2.79 -15.50
C TYR A 178 -4.93 -3.45 -14.42
N SER A 179 -6.13 -2.92 -14.15
CA SER A 179 -7.02 -3.41 -13.07
C SER A 179 -6.27 -3.68 -11.77
N PRO A 180 -5.56 -2.68 -11.19
CA PRO A 180 -4.63 -2.89 -10.11
C PRO A 180 -5.35 -3.34 -8.84
N LYS A 181 -4.68 -4.19 -8.06
CA LYS A 181 -5.13 -4.58 -6.71
C LYS A 181 -4.96 -3.45 -5.71
N GLU A 182 -3.94 -2.60 -5.92
CA GLU A 182 -3.70 -1.38 -5.14
C GLU A 182 -3.18 -0.27 -6.06
N THR A 183 -3.51 0.96 -5.67
CA THR A 183 -3.10 2.15 -6.42
C THR A 183 -2.52 3.19 -5.47
N ILE A 184 -1.35 3.72 -5.81
CA ILE A 184 -0.66 4.77 -5.10
C ILE A 184 -0.85 6.07 -5.89
N PHE A 185 -1.35 7.12 -5.26
CA PHE A 185 -1.51 8.44 -5.86
C PHE A 185 -0.71 9.49 -5.10
N HIS A 186 0.03 10.28 -5.85
CA HIS A 186 0.65 11.51 -5.36
C HIS A 186 0.29 12.66 -6.28
N ILE A 187 0.02 13.79 -5.67
CA ILE A 187 -0.49 14.99 -6.35
C ILE A 187 0.42 16.15 -5.99
N ASP A 188 0.87 16.90 -6.97
CA ASP A 188 1.64 18.12 -6.72
C ASP A 188 0.74 19.27 -6.21
N ASP A 189 1.31 20.24 -5.50
CA ASP A 189 0.60 21.34 -4.86
C ASP A 189 -0.27 22.17 -5.82
N GLU A 190 0.08 22.19 -7.11
CA GLU A 190 -0.68 22.88 -8.16
C GLU A 190 -1.96 22.13 -8.60
N VAL A 191 -2.17 20.91 -8.14
CA VAL A 191 -3.33 20.08 -8.45
C VAL A 191 -4.18 19.91 -7.20
N SER A 192 -5.47 20.17 -7.29
CA SER A 192 -6.40 19.99 -6.17
C SER A 192 -7.37 18.86 -6.50
N LEU A 193 -7.14 17.69 -5.91
CA LEU A 193 -8.03 16.53 -5.98
C LEU A 193 -8.09 15.84 -4.62
N THR A 194 -9.30 15.65 -4.14
CA THR A 194 -9.54 14.89 -2.90
C THR A 194 -9.54 13.38 -3.17
N LYS A 195 -9.35 12.58 -2.14
CA LYS A 195 -9.45 11.12 -2.22
C LYS A 195 -10.79 10.67 -2.83
N ALA A 196 -11.89 11.29 -2.41
CA ALA A 196 -13.22 10.98 -2.92
C ALA A 196 -13.37 11.28 -4.42
N GLU A 197 -12.81 12.40 -4.89
CA GLU A 197 -12.83 12.76 -6.32
C GLU A 197 -12.01 11.77 -7.14
N ILE A 198 -10.84 11.35 -6.67
CA ILE A 198 -10.01 10.32 -7.32
C ILE A 198 -10.78 9.00 -7.42
N CYS A 199 -11.34 8.53 -6.30
CA CYS A 199 -12.13 7.30 -6.29
C CYS A 199 -13.30 7.35 -7.27
N ASN A 200 -14.03 8.45 -7.30
CA ASN A 200 -15.17 8.63 -8.21
C ASN A 200 -14.73 8.77 -9.68
N GLN A 201 -13.72 9.61 -9.95
CA GLN A 201 -13.24 9.89 -11.30
C GLN A 201 -12.65 8.66 -11.97
N PHE A 202 -11.88 7.86 -11.24
CA PHE A 202 -11.16 6.71 -11.79
C PHE A 202 -11.76 5.36 -11.38
N VAL A 203 -12.90 5.37 -10.69
CA VAL A 203 -13.61 4.16 -10.20
C VAL A 203 -12.66 3.23 -9.42
N ILE A 204 -11.90 3.81 -8.50
CA ILE A 204 -10.97 3.09 -7.63
C ILE A 204 -11.64 2.86 -6.27
N ASN A 205 -11.44 1.67 -5.70
CA ASN A 205 -11.92 1.38 -4.36
C ASN A 205 -11.10 2.19 -3.32
N GLU A 206 -11.79 2.87 -2.42
CA GLU A 206 -11.16 3.72 -1.40
C GLU A 206 -10.19 2.94 -0.50
N THR A 207 -10.48 1.67 -0.23
CA THR A 207 -9.66 0.81 0.64
C THR A 207 -8.33 0.38 0.01
N THR A 208 -8.22 0.43 -1.32
CA THR A 208 -7.03 0.07 -2.09
C THR A 208 -6.30 1.28 -2.67
N LEU A 209 -6.79 2.49 -2.36
CA LEU A 209 -6.16 3.75 -2.77
C LEU A 209 -5.30 4.32 -1.63
N HIS A 210 -4.02 4.42 -1.89
CA HIS A 210 -3.03 5.08 -1.05
C HIS A 210 -2.75 6.49 -1.58
N LEU A 211 -3.25 7.52 -0.90
CA LEU A 211 -3.05 8.92 -1.29
C LEU A 211 -1.95 9.54 -0.42
N GLU A 212 -1.00 10.23 -1.05
CA GLU A 212 0.08 11.01 -0.40
C GLU A 212 0.86 10.19 0.64
N LEU A 213 1.20 8.94 0.32
CA LEU A 213 1.88 8.03 1.25
C LEU A 213 3.32 8.48 1.56
N TYR A 214 3.99 9.11 0.60
CA TYR A 214 5.39 9.55 0.68
C TYR A 214 5.51 11.06 0.53
N THR A 215 5.39 11.79 1.64
CA THR A 215 5.37 13.27 1.65
C THR A 215 6.72 13.91 1.91
N ASP A 216 7.79 13.12 2.20
CA ASP A 216 9.11 13.66 2.46
C ASP A 216 9.69 14.33 1.20
N PRO A 217 10.07 15.63 1.25
CA PRO A 217 10.63 16.37 0.11
C PRO A 217 11.89 15.73 -0.49
N GLN A 218 12.59 14.85 0.24
CA GLN A 218 13.77 14.16 -0.27
C GLN A 218 13.47 13.31 -1.52
N PHE A 219 12.25 12.78 -1.68
CA PHE A 219 11.87 12.02 -2.86
C PHE A 219 11.98 12.83 -4.16
N LYS A 220 11.83 14.15 -4.09
CA LYS A 220 12.00 15.06 -5.25
C LYS A 220 13.46 15.34 -5.58
N LYS A 221 14.44 14.92 -4.74
CA LYS A 221 15.87 15.15 -4.97
C LYS A 221 16.50 14.06 -5.84
N PRO A 222 17.19 14.41 -6.96
CA PRO A 222 17.82 13.41 -7.85
C PRO A 222 18.81 12.48 -7.14
N SER A 223 19.55 12.97 -6.14
CA SER A 223 20.49 12.15 -5.37
C SER A 223 19.80 11.02 -4.62
N PHE A 224 18.66 11.32 -3.97
CA PHE A 224 17.87 10.33 -3.24
C PHE A 224 17.19 9.35 -4.19
N GLN A 225 16.67 9.84 -5.33
CA GLN A 225 16.09 9.02 -6.37
C GLN A 225 17.07 7.98 -6.90
N ASN A 226 18.29 8.43 -7.23
CA ASN A 226 19.35 7.54 -7.67
C ASN A 226 19.78 6.55 -6.57
N GLU A 227 19.78 6.96 -5.29
CA GLU A 227 20.08 6.05 -4.18
C GLU A 227 19.07 4.89 -4.09
N ILE A 228 17.77 5.19 -4.16
CA ILE A 228 16.71 4.16 -4.16
C ILE A 228 16.88 3.22 -5.34
N LEU A 229 17.01 3.76 -6.55
CA LEU A 229 17.09 2.95 -7.76
C LEU A 229 18.39 2.12 -7.82
N ASN A 230 19.51 2.65 -7.34
CA ASN A 230 20.79 1.92 -7.31
C ASN A 230 20.79 0.74 -6.33
N LYS A 231 20.00 0.78 -5.27
CA LYS A 231 19.81 -0.37 -4.36
C LYS A 231 19.24 -1.58 -5.09
N ILE A 232 18.46 -1.34 -6.14
CA ILE A 232 17.74 -2.38 -6.89
C ILE A 232 18.47 -2.74 -8.18
N PHE A 233 18.85 -1.75 -8.98
CA PHE A 233 19.33 -1.98 -10.37
C PHE A 233 20.83 -2.09 -10.52
N LYS A 234 21.65 -1.72 -9.55
CA LYS A 234 23.14 -1.82 -9.59
C LYS A 234 23.74 -1.28 -10.90
N THR A 235 23.38 -0.07 -11.29
CA THR A 235 23.63 0.49 -12.65
C THR A 235 25.08 0.91 -12.95
N GLY A 236 26.01 0.75 -12.03
CA GLY A 236 27.42 1.06 -12.26
C GLY A 236 27.72 2.57 -12.34
N TYR A 237 28.33 3.03 -13.43
CA TYR A 237 28.77 4.42 -13.59
C TYR A 237 27.67 5.38 -14.07
N LEU A 238 26.58 4.89 -14.63
CA LEU A 238 25.45 5.72 -15.04
C LEU A 238 24.52 5.97 -13.87
N GLY A 239 23.90 7.16 -13.83
CA GLY A 239 22.79 7.40 -12.92
C GLY A 239 21.65 6.40 -13.19
N ALA A 240 20.98 5.91 -12.16
CA ALA A 240 19.93 4.89 -12.35
C ALA A 240 18.77 5.41 -13.20
N THR A 241 18.42 6.69 -13.07
CA THR A 241 17.38 7.33 -13.90
C THR A 241 17.77 7.36 -15.38
N GLU A 242 19.03 7.67 -15.69
CA GLU A 242 19.57 7.69 -17.05
C GLU A 242 19.62 6.28 -17.63
N TYR A 243 20.09 5.30 -16.85
CA TYR A 243 20.15 3.89 -17.26
C TYR A 243 18.77 3.33 -17.62
N LEU A 244 17.74 3.71 -16.87
CA LEU A 244 16.37 3.28 -17.10
C LEU A 244 15.61 4.11 -18.13
N GLY A 245 16.25 5.16 -18.69
CA GLY A 245 15.60 6.05 -19.65
C GLY A 245 14.45 6.88 -19.06
N LEU A 246 14.52 7.19 -17.77
CA LEU A 246 13.52 7.99 -17.08
C LEU A 246 13.84 9.48 -17.27
N ASP A 247 13.17 10.13 -18.21
CA ASP A 247 13.47 11.51 -18.66
C ASP A 247 12.50 12.58 -18.15
N CYS A 248 11.44 12.17 -17.44
CA CYS A 248 10.35 13.03 -16.98
C CYS A 248 10.21 12.92 -15.45
N PRO A 249 10.21 14.04 -14.71
CA PRO A 249 10.10 14.02 -13.25
C PRO A 249 8.88 13.25 -12.74
N GLU A 250 7.74 13.37 -13.40
CA GLU A 250 6.50 12.68 -13.01
C GLU A 250 6.61 11.17 -13.15
N ILE A 251 7.29 10.71 -14.22
CA ILE A 251 7.58 9.28 -14.41
C ILE A 251 8.54 8.79 -13.33
N ILE A 252 9.62 9.54 -13.07
CA ILE A 252 10.61 9.19 -12.05
C ILE A 252 9.92 9.04 -10.69
N LEU A 253 9.09 10.01 -10.30
CA LEU A 253 8.41 10.01 -9.02
C LEU A 253 7.40 8.87 -8.91
N SER A 254 6.55 8.65 -9.93
CA SER A 254 5.62 7.54 -9.92
C SER A 254 6.33 6.19 -9.78
N TYR A 255 7.47 6.02 -10.47
CA TYR A 255 8.25 4.80 -10.42
C TYR A 255 8.91 4.58 -9.06
N ILE A 256 9.51 5.64 -8.48
CA ILE A 256 10.16 5.58 -7.17
C ILE A 256 9.16 5.28 -6.06
N TYR A 257 7.98 5.88 -6.08
CA TYR A 257 6.95 5.59 -5.09
C TYR A 257 6.46 4.14 -5.18
N MET A 258 6.32 3.61 -6.40
CA MET A 258 6.01 2.20 -6.61
C MET A 258 7.08 1.27 -6.02
N ILE A 259 8.33 1.55 -6.32
CA ILE A 259 9.47 0.76 -5.84
C ILE A 259 9.61 0.86 -4.31
N GLN A 260 9.46 2.05 -3.75
CA GLN A 260 9.50 2.26 -2.31
C GLN A 260 8.38 1.47 -1.60
N PHE A 261 7.18 1.46 -2.16
CA PHE A 261 6.06 0.71 -1.62
C PHE A 261 6.35 -0.79 -1.60
N ILE A 262 6.87 -1.33 -2.69
CA ILE A 262 7.23 -2.75 -2.77
C ILE A 262 8.36 -3.09 -1.78
N HIS A 263 9.36 -2.22 -1.69
CA HIS A 263 10.49 -2.42 -0.79
C HIS A 263 10.06 -2.44 0.69
N GLU A 264 9.15 -1.55 1.08
CA GLU A 264 8.62 -1.53 2.45
C GLU A 264 7.76 -2.75 2.81
N HIS A 265 7.16 -3.40 1.81
CA HIS A 265 6.36 -4.61 1.98
C HIS A 265 7.21 -5.90 1.92
N LYS A 266 8.43 -5.79 1.40
CA LYS A 266 9.44 -6.86 1.46
C LYS A 266 10.47 -6.46 2.51
N LEU A 267 10.20 -6.73 3.77
CA LEU A 267 11.22 -6.61 4.81
C LEU A 267 12.34 -7.61 4.45
N GLU A 268 13.54 -7.08 4.21
CA GLU A 268 14.71 -7.92 3.95
C GLU A 268 14.95 -8.82 5.16
N ASN A 269 14.90 -10.15 4.95
CA ASN A 269 15.46 -11.15 5.85
C ASN A 269 16.95 -11.23 5.65
#